data_d70947ab0023af4c50d6bd9e5ba418cd
#
_entry.id   d70947ab0023af4c50d6bd9e5ba418cd
#
_cell.length_a   1.000
_cell.length_b   1.000
_cell.length_c   1.000
_cell.angle_alpha   90.00
_cell.angle_beta   90.00
_cell.angle_gamma   90.00
#
_symmetry.space_group_name_H-M   'P 1'
#
loop_
_entity.id
_entity.type
_entity.pdbx_description
1 polymer ?
#
loop_
_entity_poly.entity_id
_entity_poly.type
_entity_poly.pdbx_seq_one_letter_code
_entity_poly.pdbx_strand_id
1 'polypeptide(L)'
;LRIGIASHIVIDTIMSADGRVTESIGGPPCYCGITSRRFGFDIGLVTRVGRDFQQEMHNMLRNNDIILSERQVSNAPTTRFSIIPEGDSRRLVLNAKCDPLTIDEIKDMKVDCWLTSPVIDEIRPEVIAAIKENRGKKDFVMLDPQGYVRTVDSEGHVTLKDRLDLNLHGITALKVDSQEISALTGMQGLEGMQALQSRGIKFVVSTEHHIIHLLYEKTHYWIKMPDIDTTDSTGAGDILCAAFTCAYLKEKDPLWAICFGVGAVRAALETRLVGLAKIPQMSKIEQSASYFYNTVGFEQLS
;
A
#
# COMPACT_ATOMS: atom_id res chain seq x y z
N LEU A 1 0.09 2.33 -19.89
CA LEU A 1 -0.55 3.05 -18.79
C LEU A 1 0.50 3.46 -17.76
N ARG A 2 0.33 4.63 -17.16
CA ARG A 2 1.21 5.19 -16.14
C ARG A 2 0.47 5.39 -14.82
N ILE A 3 1.00 4.81 -13.74
CA ILE A 3 0.45 4.95 -12.39
C ILE A 3 1.23 6.05 -11.65
N GLY A 4 0.53 7.02 -11.09
CA GLY A 4 1.08 7.95 -10.11
C GLY A 4 1.12 7.27 -8.74
N ILE A 5 2.27 7.28 -8.08
CA ILE A 5 2.42 6.74 -6.73
C ILE A 5 2.87 7.88 -5.83
N ALA A 6 2.04 8.20 -4.82
CA ALA A 6 2.30 9.26 -3.88
C ALA A 6 2.49 8.67 -2.47
N SER A 7 3.70 8.76 -1.94
CA SER A 7 4.10 8.37 -0.57
C SER A 7 5.59 8.58 -0.37
N HIS A 8 6.10 8.48 0.86
CA HIS A 8 7.53 8.44 1.13
C HIS A 8 8.15 7.07 0.81
N ILE A 9 9.35 7.08 0.24
CA ILE A 9 10.28 5.96 0.39
C ILE A 9 10.75 5.98 1.83
N VAL A 10 10.85 4.80 2.44
CA VAL A 10 11.27 4.65 3.82
C VAL A 10 12.52 3.76 3.93
N ILE A 11 13.24 3.92 5.02
CA ILE A 11 14.29 2.99 5.44
C ILE A 11 13.79 2.31 6.71
N ASP A 12 13.60 1.00 6.63
CA ASP A 12 13.14 0.16 7.73
C ASP A 12 14.33 -0.54 8.38
N THR A 13 14.47 -0.37 9.69
CA THR A 13 15.38 -1.15 10.52
C THR A 13 14.59 -2.29 11.14
N ILE A 14 14.75 -3.49 10.60
CA ILE A 14 14.00 -4.68 11.01
C ILE A 14 14.84 -5.45 12.03
N MET A 15 14.30 -5.62 13.24
CA MET A 15 14.89 -6.46 14.27
C MET A 15 14.23 -7.85 14.19
N SER A 16 15.02 -8.89 13.98
CA SER A 16 14.54 -10.28 14.02
C SER A 16 14.45 -10.78 15.47
N ALA A 17 13.65 -11.84 15.68
CA ALA A 17 13.47 -12.45 17.01
C ALA A 17 14.80 -12.97 17.61
N ASP A 18 15.79 -13.31 16.80
CA ASP A 18 17.14 -13.72 17.21
C ASP A 18 18.09 -12.54 17.46
N GLY A 19 17.57 -11.28 17.42
CA GLY A 19 18.32 -10.06 17.68
C GLY A 19 19.13 -9.54 16.49
N ARG A 20 19.07 -10.16 15.32
CA ARG A 20 19.70 -9.62 14.11
C ARG A 20 18.97 -8.35 13.66
N VAL A 21 19.75 -7.36 13.24
CA VAL A 21 19.25 -6.09 12.71
C VAL A 21 19.55 -6.01 11.23
N THR A 22 18.51 -5.77 10.42
CA THR A 22 18.63 -5.62 8.97
C THR A 22 18.04 -4.27 8.56
N GLU A 23 18.80 -3.48 7.80
CA GLU A 23 18.28 -2.27 7.18
C GLU A 23 17.79 -2.58 5.78
N SER A 24 16.59 -2.13 5.44
CA SER A 24 15.93 -2.36 4.15
C SER A 24 15.26 -1.09 3.66
N ILE A 25 15.35 -0.81 2.36
CA ILE A 25 14.49 0.19 1.74
C ILE A 25 13.10 -0.38 1.51
N GLY A 26 12.10 0.48 1.67
CA GLY A 26 10.70 0.08 1.56
C GLY A 26 9.77 1.27 1.29
N GLY A 27 8.56 1.13 1.75
CA GLY A 27 7.48 2.06 1.52
C GLY A 27 6.74 1.85 0.20
N PRO A 28 5.55 2.44 0.08
CA PRO A 28 4.70 2.27 -1.09
C PRO A 28 5.36 2.58 -2.43
N PRO A 29 6.21 3.62 -2.58
CA PRO A 29 6.89 3.87 -3.85
C PRO A 29 7.75 2.69 -4.32
N CYS A 30 8.33 1.94 -3.40
CA CYS A 30 9.12 0.74 -3.70
C CYS A 30 8.22 -0.46 -4.01
N TYR A 31 7.38 -0.86 -3.06
CA TYR A 31 6.54 -2.06 -3.21
C TYR A 31 5.48 -1.91 -4.30
N CYS A 32 4.73 -0.81 -4.29
CA CYS A 32 3.76 -0.54 -5.35
C CYS A 32 4.44 -0.30 -6.70
N GLY A 33 5.55 0.45 -6.71
CA GLY A 33 6.28 0.78 -7.92
C GLY A 33 6.81 -0.45 -8.64
N ILE A 34 7.55 -1.30 -7.94
CA ILE A 34 8.11 -2.52 -8.53
C ILE A 34 6.99 -3.49 -8.94
N THR A 35 5.95 -3.65 -8.11
CA THR A 35 4.79 -4.48 -8.47
C THR A 35 4.12 -3.96 -9.74
N SER A 36 3.87 -2.66 -9.85
CA SER A 36 3.27 -2.06 -11.06
C SER A 36 4.14 -2.28 -12.30
N ARG A 37 5.47 -2.19 -12.17
CA ARG A 37 6.41 -2.55 -13.25
C ARG A 37 6.28 -4.00 -13.69
N ARG A 38 6.10 -4.95 -12.76
CA ARG A 38 5.86 -6.37 -13.10
C ARG A 38 4.60 -6.55 -13.94
N PHE A 39 3.58 -5.72 -13.73
CA PHE A 39 2.37 -5.68 -14.56
C PHE A 39 2.55 -4.91 -15.88
N GLY A 40 3.73 -4.38 -16.19
CA GLY A 40 4.02 -3.63 -17.41
C GLY A 40 3.48 -2.21 -17.43
N PHE A 41 3.28 -1.60 -16.25
CA PHE A 41 2.89 -0.21 -16.15
C PHE A 41 4.12 0.69 -15.99
N ASP A 42 4.05 1.87 -16.58
CA ASP A 42 4.96 2.95 -16.22
C ASP A 42 4.56 3.55 -14.88
N ILE A 43 5.55 4.10 -14.18
CA ILE A 43 5.31 4.75 -12.90
C ILE A 43 5.73 6.22 -12.93
N GLY A 44 4.99 7.05 -12.21
CA GLY A 44 5.34 8.41 -11.87
C GLY A 44 5.40 8.51 -10.35
N LEU A 45 6.57 8.86 -9.79
CA LEU A 45 6.73 8.92 -8.35
C LEU A 45 6.62 10.34 -7.83
N VAL A 46 5.73 10.55 -6.87
CA VAL A 46 5.72 11.69 -5.97
C VAL A 46 6.14 11.19 -4.61
N THR A 47 7.41 11.38 -4.28
CA THR A 47 8.05 10.83 -3.09
C THR A 47 9.18 11.75 -2.62
N ARG A 48 9.68 11.50 -1.41
CA ARG A 48 10.86 12.16 -0.88
C ARG A 48 11.80 11.19 -0.19
N VAL A 49 13.08 11.51 -0.30
CA VAL A 49 14.18 10.93 0.47
C VAL A 49 15.09 12.06 0.96
N GLY A 50 15.85 11.83 2.00
CA GLY A 50 16.84 12.77 2.48
C GLY A 50 18.19 12.60 1.77
N ARG A 51 19.13 13.50 2.05
CA ARG A 51 20.52 13.39 1.57
C ARG A 51 21.29 12.21 2.19
N ASP A 52 20.72 11.62 3.24
CA ASP A 52 21.22 10.40 3.91
C ASP A 52 20.84 9.11 3.16
N PHE A 53 20.09 9.22 2.05
CA PHE A 53 19.73 8.08 1.19
C PHE A 53 20.97 7.67 0.38
N GLN A 54 21.57 6.56 0.74
CA GLN A 54 22.89 6.13 0.25
C GLN A 54 22.86 5.71 -1.22
N GLN A 55 24.01 5.76 -1.88
CA GLN A 55 24.14 5.44 -3.31
C GLN A 55 23.76 3.98 -3.61
N GLU A 56 24.03 3.05 -2.69
CA GLU A 56 23.64 1.66 -2.79
C GLU A 56 22.11 1.51 -2.86
N MET A 57 21.37 2.30 -2.08
CA MET A 57 19.90 2.34 -2.11
C MET A 57 19.38 2.90 -3.45
N HIS A 58 19.99 3.95 -3.97
CA HIS A 58 19.70 4.44 -5.32
C HIS A 58 19.93 3.37 -6.39
N ASN A 59 21.02 2.61 -6.27
CA ASN A 59 21.33 1.52 -7.20
C ASN A 59 20.30 0.37 -7.10
N MET A 60 19.87 0.01 -5.88
CA MET A 60 18.81 -0.99 -5.68
C MET A 60 17.49 -0.57 -6.35
N LEU A 61 17.10 0.70 -6.20
CA LEU A 61 15.90 1.22 -6.86
C LEU A 61 16.06 1.21 -8.39
N ARG A 62 17.21 1.66 -8.89
CA ARG A 62 17.49 1.71 -10.34
C ARG A 62 17.48 0.31 -10.98
N ASN A 63 17.97 -0.70 -10.28
CA ASN A 63 17.93 -2.10 -10.72
C ASN A 63 16.49 -2.67 -10.81
N ASN A 64 15.53 -1.97 -10.24
CA ASN A 64 14.10 -2.26 -10.31
C ASN A 64 13.31 -1.22 -11.13
N ASP A 65 14.00 -0.49 -12.03
CA ASP A 65 13.42 0.53 -12.90
C ASP A 65 12.75 1.69 -12.14
N ILE A 66 13.22 1.98 -10.92
CA ILE A 66 12.81 3.14 -10.13
C ILE A 66 13.95 4.15 -10.10
N ILE A 67 13.71 5.33 -10.68
CA ILE A 67 14.70 6.41 -10.76
C ILE A 67 14.18 7.61 -9.99
N LEU A 68 14.95 8.05 -9.01
CA LEU A 68 14.72 9.30 -8.27
C LEU A 68 15.42 10.46 -8.97
N SER A 69 14.75 11.59 -9.04
CA SER A 69 15.32 12.87 -9.50
C SER A 69 15.81 13.70 -8.32
N GLU A 70 16.64 14.68 -8.57
CA GLU A 70 17.13 15.62 -7.54
C GLU A 70 15.98 16.37 -6.84
N ARG A 71 14.85 16.60 -7.50
CA ARG A 71 13.67 17.25 -6.91
C ARG A 71 13.05 16.44 -5.76
N GLN A 72 13.32 15.15 -5.70
CA GLN A 72 12.81 14.24 -4.67
C GLN A 72 13.76 14.12 -3.47
N VAL A 73 14.93 14.79 -3.52
CA VAL A 73 15.89 14.80 -2.42
C VAL A 73 15.66 16.04 -1.55
N SER A 74 15.35 15.81 -0.29
CA SER A 74 15.14 16.81 0.75
C SER A 74 16.39 17.09 1.58
N ASN A 75 16.40 18.21 2.29
CA ASN A 75 17.39 18.48 3.35
C ASN A 75 17.05 17.78 4.67
N ALA A 76 15.78 17.40 4.88
CA ALA A 76 15.37 16.56 6.00
C ALA A 76 15.90 15.12 5.82
N PRO A 77 16.07 14.33 6.89
CA PRO A 77 16.47 12.95 6.78
C PRO A 77 15.37 12.11 6.07
N THR A 78 15.76 11.00 5.46
CA THR A 78 14.82 10.01 4.94
C THR A 78 13.92 9.50 6.06
N THR A 79 12.64 9.28 5.78
CA THR A 79 11.71 8.67 6.74
C THR A 79 12.21 7.28 7.14
N ARG A 80 12.34 7.05 8.46
CA ARG A 80 12.89 5.81 9.02
C ARG A 80 12.00 5.24 10.09
N PHE A 81 11.80 3.93 10.03
CA PHE A 81 11.12 3.19 11.07
C PHE A 81 12.01 2.08 11.61
N SER A 82 11.87 1.81 12.93
CA SER A 82 12.33 0.56 13.53
C SER A 82 11.13 -0.36 13.71
N ILE A 83 11.27 -1.60 13.26
CA ILE A 83 10.26 -2.67 13.35
C ILE A 83 10.79 -3.69 14.35
N ILE A 84 10.16 -3.75 15.53
CA ILE A 84 10.60 -4.54 16.67
C ILE A 84 9.53 -5.61 16.94
N PRO A 85 9.88 -6.91 16.90
CA PRO A 85 8.93 -7.97 17.21
C PRO A 85 8.50 -7.91 18.69
N GLU A 86 7.20 -8.12 18.94
CA GLU A 86 6.59 -8.11 20.26
C GLU A 86 5.57 -9.28 20.37
N GLY A 87 6.07 -10.49 20.69
CA GLY A 87 5.24 -11.70 20.64
C GLY A 87 4.73 -11.96 19.22
N ASP A 88 3.41 -12.11 19.07
CA ASP A 88 2.74 -12.29 17.77
C ASP A 88 2.49 -10.97 17.02
N SER A 89 2.88 -9.84 17.62
CA SER A 89 2.73 -8.50 17.06
C SER A 89 4.09 -7.84 16.79
N ARG A 90 4.07 -6.59 16.33
CA ARG A 90 5.28 -5.77 16.13
C ARG A 90 5.04 -4.35 16.62
N ARG A 91 6.04 -3.79 17.28
CA ARG A 91 6.10 -2.38 17.61
C ARG A 91 6.81 -1.62 16.50
N LEU A 92 6.22 -0.50 16.11
CA LEU A 92 6.76 0.42 15.11
C LEU A 92 7.23 1.70 15.80
N VAL A 93 8.46 2.12 15.53
CA VAL A 93 9.04 3.37 16.08
C VAL A 93 9.48 4.24 14.91
N LEU A 94 9.00 5.49 14.87
CA LEU A 94 9.44 6.49 13.90
C LEU A 94 10.74 7.13 14.40
N ASN A 95 11.84 6.90 13.69
CA ASN A 95 13.17 7.44 14.05
C ASN A 95 13.48 8.76 13.34
N ALA A 96 12.95 8.94 12.13
CA ALA A 96 13.09 10.17 11.35
C ALA A 96 11.92 10.32 10.39
N LYS A 97 11.61 11.57 10.04
CA LYS A 97 10.55 11.91 9.09
C LYS A 97 11.06 12.92 8.06
N CYS A 98 10.88 12.62 6.79
CA CYS A 98 11.20 13.52 5.69
C CYS A 98 10.17 14.64 5.54
N ASP A 99 10.47 15.65 4.70
CA ASP A 99 9.53 16.72 4.40
C ASP A 99 8.27 16.18 3.70
N PRO A 100 7.08 16.75 3.99
CA PRO A 100 5.85 16.33 3.36
C PRO A 100 5.85 16.58 1.85
N LEU A 101 5.02 15.82 1.13
CA LEU A 101 4.75 16.02 -0.29
C LEU A 101 4.00 17.33 -0.53
N THR A 102 4.13 17.89 -1.74
CA THR A 102 3.54 19.19 -2.10
C THR A 102 2.51 19.05 -3.23
N ILE A 103 1.61 20.03 -3.31
CA ILE A 103 0.56 20.10 -4.34
C ILE A 103 1.18 20.22 -5.74
N ASP A 104 2.26 20.97 -5.89
CA ASP A 104 2.87 21.24 -7.20
C ASP A 104 3.43 19.95 -7.83
N GLU A 105 3.94 19.02 -7.00
CA GLU A 105 4.39 17.71 -7.47
C GLU A 105 3.25 16.86 -8.04
N ILE A 106 2.02 17.04 -7.51
CA ILE A 106 0.83 16.33 -8.00
C ILE A 106 0.31 16.96 -9.29
N LYS A 107 0.22 18.30 -9.35
CA LYS A 107 -0.34 19.03 -10.50
C LYS A 107 0.44 18.80 -11.78
N ASP A 108 1.76 18.72 -11.68
CA ASP A 108 2.65 18.51 -12.83
C ASP A 108 2.68 17.06 -13.33
N MET A 109 2.15 16.12 -12.53
CA MET A 109 2.23 14.69 -12.83
C MET A 109 1.15 14.26 -13.83
N LYS A 110 1.58 13.80 -15.02
CA LYS A 110 0.68 13.20 -16.01
C LYS A 110 0.61 11.69 -15.82
N VAL A 111 -0.54 11.22 -15.35
CA VAL A 111 -0.79 9.80 -15.05
C VAL A 111 -2.14 9.34 -15.60
N ASP A 112 -2.34 8.02 -15.63
CA ASP A 112 -3.62 7.41 -15.96
C ASP A 112 -4.48 7.15 -14.71
N CYS A 113 -3.84 6.92 -13.56
CA CYS A 113 -4.49 6.70 -12.26
C CYS A 113 -3.52 7.04 -11.13
N TRP A 114 -4.03 7.07 -9.89
CA TRP A 114 -3.24 7.25 -8.68
C TRP A 114 -3.34 6.07 -7.74
N LEU A 115 -2.21 5.74 -7.12
CA LEU A 115 -2.09 4.90 -5.95
C LEU A 115 -1.42 5.73 -4.86
N THR A 116 -2.12 5.96 -3.76
CA THR A 116 -1.65 6.76 -2.65
C THR A 116 -1.75 5.98 -1.36
N SER A 117 -0.66 5.91 -0.63
CA SER A 117 -0.54 5.13 0.59
C SER A 117 0.42 5.86 1.53
N PRO A 118 -0.06 6.89 2.26
CA PRO A 118 0.80 7.59 3.22
C PRO A 118 1.35 6.62 4.27
N VAL A 119 2.58 6.82 4.68
CA VAL A 119 3.22 6.00 5.74
C VAL A 119 3.11 6.69 7.09
N ILE A 120 3.21 8.04 7.13
CA ILE A 120 3.11 8.85 8.35
C ILE A 120 2.92 10.34 8.04
N ASP A 121 1.68 10.79 7.85
CA ASP A 121 1.33 12.21 7.73
C ASP A 121 2.11 13.04 6.66
N GLU A 122 2.71 12.38 5.67
CA GLU A 122 3.43 13.06 4.58
C GLU A 122 2.51 13.56 3.47
N ILE A 123 1.31 13.00 3.38
CA ILE A 123 0.28 13.43 2.43
C ILE A 123 -0.77 14.23 3.19
N ARG A 124 -0.62 15.56 3.18
CA ARG A 124 -1.52 16.46 3.88
C ARG A 124 -2.88 16.57 3.17
N PRO A 125 -3.94 17.10 3.83
CA PRO A 125 -5.29 17.21 3.24
C PRO A 125 -5.32 17.91 1.88
N GLU A 126 -4.52 18.95 1.69
CA GLU A 126 -4.44 19.66 0.42
C GLU A 126 -3.79 18.84 -0.71
N VAL A 127 -2.85 17.97 -0.37
CA VAL A 127 -2.17 17.09 -1.34
C VAL A 127 -3.10 15.97 -1.79
N ILE A 128 -3.82 15.31 -0.86
CA ILE A 128 -4.81 14.31 -1.24
C ILE A 128 -5.97 14.92 -2.02
N ALA A 129 -6.35 16.18 -1.73
CA ALA A 129 -7.34 16.91 -2.52
C ALA A 129 -6.85 17.10 -3.96
N ALA A 130 -5.59 17.53 -4.17
CA ALA A 130 -5.00 17.67 -5.49
C ALA A 130 -4.94 16.32 -6.26
N ILE A 131 -4.64 15.21 -5.60
CA ILE A 131 -4.70 13.86 -6.19
C ILE A 131 -6.14 13.54 -6.65
N LYS A 132 -7.14 13.84 -5.84
CA LYS A 132 -8.55 13.59 -6.15
C LYS A 132 -9.08 14.48 -7.28
N GLU A 133 -8.52 15.65 -7.47
CA GLU A 133 -8.78 16.54 -8.61
C GLU A 133 -8.07 16.05 -9.88
N ASN A 134 -6.81 15.62 -9.76
CA ASN A 134 -6.02 15.05 -10.85
C ASN A 134 -6.13 13.51 -10.87
N ARG A 135 -7.34 12.96 -11.01
CA ARG A 135 -7.63 11.52 -10.94
C ARG A 135 -7.01 10.67 -12.05
N GLY A 136 -6.33 11.30 -13.01
CA GLY A 136 -5.76 10.64 -14.17
C GLY A 136 -6.80 10.27 -15.24
N LYS A 137 -6.33 9.78 -16.39
CA LYS A 137 -7.20 9.47 -17.55
C LYS A 137 -8.18 8.32 -17.30
N LYS A 138 -7.91 7.46 -16.33
CA LYS A 138 -8.77 6.30 -15.97
C LYS A 138 -9.73 6.61 -14.85
N ASP A 139 -9.71 7.82 -14.33
CA ASP A 139 -10.58 8.27 -13.23
C ASP A 139 -10.54 7.32 -12.03
N PHE A 140 -9.32 6.92 -11.64
CA PHE A 140 -9.11 5.90 -10.62
C PHE A 140 -8.09 6.35 -9.59
N VAL A 141 -8.50 6.35 -8.32
CA VAL A 141 -7.64 6.65 -7.16
C VAL A 141 -7.78 5.50 -6.17
N MET A 142 -6.68 4.77 -5.93
CA MET A 142 -6.53 3.81 -4.84
C MET A 142 -5.93 4.53 -3.63
N LEU A 143 -6.53 4.34 -2.46
CA LEU A 143 -6.01 4.81 -1.18
C LEU A 143 -5.81 3.65 -0.22
N ASP A 144 -4.63 3.58 0.41
CA ASP A 144 -4.39 2.87 1.66
C ASP A 144 -4.20 3.92 2.76
N PRO A 145 -5.11 4.06 3.74
CA PRO A 145 -5.09 5.16 4.68
C PRO A 145 -4.14 4.97 5.86
N GLN A 146 -3.28 3.95 5.86
CA GLN A 146 -2.44 3.54 6.99
C GLN A 146 -1.71 4.71 7.69
N GLY A 147 -1.16 5.67 6.96
CA GLY A 147 -0.45 6.81 7.53
C GLY A 147 -1.38 7.86 8.16
N TYR A 148 -2.66 7.88 7.81
CA TYR A 148 -3.64 8.77 8.42
C TYR A 148 -4.15 8.27 9.76
N VAL A 149 -4.23 6.94 9.94
CA VAL A 149 -4.64 6.35 11.23
C VAL A 149 -3.49 6.31 12.22
N ARG A 150 -2.25 6.43 11.79
CA ARG A 150 -1.08 6.46 12.68
C ARG A 150 -0.97 7.78 13.42
N THR A 151 -0.53 7.70 14.67
CA THR A 151 -0.08 8.83 15.50
C THR A 151 1.24 8.45 16.16
N VAL A 152 2.04 9.44 16.53
CA VAL A 152 3.39 9.24 17.07
C VAL A 152 3.48 9.99 18.38
N ASP A 153 3.94 9.32 19.43
CA ASP A 153 4.21 9.94 20.73
C ASP A 153 5.57 10.67 20.77
N SER A 154 5.89 11.26 21.90
CA SER A 154 7.15 12.01 22.09
C SER A 154 8.41 11.12 22.04
N GLU A 155 8.26 9.81 22.17
CA GLU A 155 9.37 8.83 22.11
C GLU A 155 9.48 8.17 20.71
N GLY A 156 8.59 8.56 19.79
CA GLY A 156 8.56 8.03 18.42
C GLY A 156 7.73 6.75 18.27
N HIS A 157 7.08 6.25 19.30
CA HIS A 157 6.23 5.06 19.17
C HIS A 157 5.01 5.39 18.32
N VAL A 158 4.78 4.52 17.33
CA VAL A 158 3.61 4.64 16.46
C VAL A 158 2.45 3.86 17.06
N THR A 159 1.35 4.57 17.27
CA THR A 159 0.08 4.00 17.71
C THR A 159 -1.02 4.33 16.69
N LEU A 160 -2.20 3.77 16.86
CA LEU A 160 -3.32 4.03 15.96
C LEU A 160 -4.35 4.92 16.66
N LYS A 161 -4.96 5.80 15.87
CA LYS A 161 -6.09 6.62 16.30
C LYS A 161 -7.34 5.76 16.42
N ASP A 162 -8.11 5.95 17.48
CA ASP A 162 -9.40 5.27 17.66
C ASP A 162 -10.47 5.77 16.68
N ARG A 163 -10.36 7.03 16.25
CA ARG A 163 -11.25 7.65 15.27
C ARG A 163 -10.48 8.50 14.28
N LEU A 164 -10.88 8.37 13.02
CA LEU A 164 -10.32 9.15 11.91
C LEU A 164 -11.47 9.73 11.06
N ASP A 165 -11.55 11.06 11.03
CA ASP A 165 -12.41 11.77 10.07
C ASP A 165 -11.59 12.07 8.81
N LEU A 166 -11.81 11.28 7.77
CA LEU A 166 -11.15 11.42 6.47
C LEU A 166 -12.20 11.60 5.38
N ASN A 167 -12.08 12.70 4.62
CA ASN A 167 -12.91 12.91 3.46
C ASN A 167 -12.53 11.92 2.34
N LEU A 168 -13.36 10.91 2.14
CA LEU A 168 -13.17 9.85 1.14
C LEU A 168 -13.79 10.16 -0.23
N HIS A 169 -14.49 11.29 -0.37
CA HIS A 169 -15.07 11.69 -1.66
C HIS A 169 -13.97 11.78 -2.73
N GLY A 170 -14.21 11.17 -3.89
CA GLY A 170 -13.23 11.10 -4.98
C GLY A 170 -12.22 9.94 -4.90
N ILE A 171 -12.24 9.12 -3.86
CA ILE A 171 -11.50 7.85 -3.81
C ILE A 171 -12.32 6.77 -4.50
N THR A 172 -11.69 6.03 -5.42
CA THR A 172 -12.35 4.95 -6.18
C THR A 172 -12.25 3.62 -5.45
N ALA A 173 -11.06 3.31 -4.93
CA ALA A 173 -10.76 2.09 -4.21
C ALA A 173 -10.07 2.41 -2.89
N LEU A 174 -10.47 1.71 -1.84
CA LEU A 174 -9.91 1.85 -0.51
C LEU A 174 -9.47 0.47 -0.01
N LYS A 175 -8.19 0.34 0.36
CA LYS A 175 -7.71 -0.84 1.09
C LYS A 175 -7.64 -0.47 2.57
N VAL A 176 -8.15 -1.32 3.43
CA VAL A 176 -8.17 -1.14 4.88
C VAL A 176 -7.96 -2.46 5.60
N ASP A 177 -7.47 -2.41 6.83
CA ASP A 177 -7.53 -3.52 7.78
C ASP A 177 -8.67 -3.34 8.80
N SER A 178 -8.83 -4.29 9.72
CA SER A 178 -9.91 -4.25 10.72
C SER A 178 -9.84 -3.03 11.63
N GLN A 179 -8.63 -2.57 11.99
CA GLN A 179 -8.43 -1.41 12.86
C GLN A 179 -8.70 -0.10 12.10
N GLU A 180 -8.29 -0.03 10.85
CA GLU A 180 -8.54 1.10 9.95
C GLU A 180 -10.05 1.26 9.66
N ILE A 181 -10.77 0.13 9.42
CA ILE A 181 -12.24 0.15 9.30
C ILE A 181 -12.87 0.72 10.56
N SER A 182 -12.48 0.21 11.73
CA SER A 182 -13.02 0.68 13.02
C SER A 182 -12.75 2.16 13.24
N ALA A 183 -11.53 2.63 12.96
CA ALA A 183 -11.16 4.04 13.10
C ALA A 183 -11.97 4.96 12.17
N LEU A 184 -12.22 4.53 10.93
CA LEU A 184 -12.95 5.31 9.92
C LEU A 184 -14.46 5.30 10.12
N THR A 185 -15.05 4.19 10.63
CA THR A 185 -16.51 3.99 10.63
C THR A 185 -17.13 3.82 12.02
N GLY A 186 -16.34 3.41 13.00
CA GLY A 186 -16.83 2.91 14.29
C GLY A 186 -17.45 1.52 14.23
N MET A 187 -17.37 0.83 13.09
CA MET A 187 -17.93 -0.49 12.80
C MET A 187 -16.82 -1.48 12.48
N GLN A 188 -17.15 -2.76 12.31
CA GLN A 188 -16.20 -3.81 11.95
C GLN A 188 -16.72 -4.68 10.82
N GLY A 189 -15.82 -5.45 10.21
CA GLY A 189 -16.14 -6.45 9.20
C GLY A 189 -16.97 -5.90 8.04
N LEU A 190 -17.96 -6.67 7.58
CA LEU A 190 -18.78 -6.31 6.43
C LEU A 190 -19.63 -5.05 6.65
N GLU A 191 -20.15 -4.81 7.86
CA GLU A 191 -20.86 -3.56 8.18
C GLU A 191 -19.98 -2.33 7.98
N GLY A 192 -18.74 -2.38 8.45
CA GLY A 192 -17.77 -1.31 8.24
C GLY A 192 -17.43 -1.10 6.77
N MET A 193 -17.29 -2.18 5.99
CA MET A 193 -17.08 -2.09 4.54
C MET A 193 -18.27 -1.44 3.83
N GLN A 194 -19.51 -1.77 4.20
CA GLN A 194 -20.73 -1.17 3.66
C GLN A 194 -20.82 0.32 4.02
N ALA A 195 -20.45 0.69 5.26
CA ALA A 195 -20.39 2.08 5.69
C ALA A 195 -19.36 2.88 4.87
N LEU A 196 -18.20 2.31 4.53
CA LEU A 196 -17.22 2.94 3.64
C LEU A 196 -17.75 3.06 2.21
N GLN A 197 -18.40 2.02 1.68
CA GLN A 197 -19.00 2.04 0.36
C GLN A 197 -20.10 3.13 0.25
N SER A 198 -20.93 3.29 1.29
CA SER A 198 -21.95 4.35 1.35
C SER A 198 -21.39 5.79 1.27
N ARG A 199 -20.10 5.97 1.56
CA ARG A 199 -19.37 7.24 1.36
C ARG A 199 -18.87 7.44 -0.07
N GLY A 200 -19.26 6.58 -1.01
CA GLY A 200 -18.93 6.68 -2.44
C GLY A 200 -17.72 5.87 -2.89
N ILE A 201 -17.16 5.01 -2.04
CA ILE A 201 -16.08 4.11 -2.43
C ILE A 201 -16.64 2.98 -3.30
N LYS A 202 -16.08 2.80 -4.49
CA LYS A 202 -16.53 1.76 -5.42
C LYS A 202 -15.98 0.37 -5.03
N PHE A 203 -14.72 0.31 -4.59
CA PHE A 203 -14.05 -0.93 -4.20
C PHE A 203 -13.54 -0.79 -2.77
N VAL A 204 -14.09 -1.56 -1.85
CA VAL A 204 -13.54 -1.67 -0.48
C VAL A 204 -12.83 -3.01 -0.38
N VAL A 205 -11.50 -2.97 -0.25
CA VAL A 205 -10.66 -4.14 -0.01
C VAL A 205 -10.30 -4.17 1.46
N SER A 206 -10.63 -5.25 2.15
CA SER A 206 -10.29 -5.41 3.56
C SER A 206 -9.39 -6.61 3.78
N THR A 207 -8.44 -6.46 4.70
CA THR A 207 -7.57 -7.54 5.15
C THR A 207 -7.87 -7.85 6.62
N GLU A 208 -8.25 -9.09 6.91
CA GLU A 208 -8.54 -9.57 8.25
C GLU A 208 -7.86 -10.93 8.48
N HIS A 209 -6.79 -10.94 9.28
CA HIS A 209 -5.95 -12.13 9.47
C HIS A 209 -5.51 -12.74 8.12
N HIS A 210 -5.97 -13.96 7.81
CA HIS A 210 -5.67 -14.67 6.58
C HIS A 210 -6.77 -14.55 5.51
N ILE A 211 -7.76 -13.67 5.70
CA ILE A 211 -8.88 -13.48 4.77
C ILE A 211 -8.78 -12.09 4.16
N ILE A 212 -8.85 -12.04 2.86
CA ILE A 212 -8.96 -10.79 2.11
C ILE A 212 -10.37 -10.70 1.54
N HIS A 213 -11.02 -9.58 1.80
CA HIS A 213 -12.37 -9.29 1.37
C HIS A 213 -12.36 -8.21 0.28
N LEU A 214 -13.29 -8.30 -0.66
CA LEU A 214 -13.64 -7.23 -1.59
C LEU A 214 -15.14 -7.00 -1.54
N LEU A 215 -15.56 -5.79 -1.25
CA LEU A 215 -16.92 -5.34 -1.46
C LEU A 215 -16.96 -4.47 -2.71
N TYR A 216 -17.71 -4.93 -3.70
CA TYR A 216 -17.94 -4.22 -4.97
C TYR A 216 -19.41 -4.27 -5.32
N GLU A 217 -20.04 -3.11 -5.50
CA GLU A 217 -21.50 -2.98 -5.68
C GLU A 217 -22.25 -3.73 -4.58
N LYS A 218 -23.05 -4.73 -4.92
CA LYS A 218 -23.78 -5.57 -3.97
C LYS A 218 -23.13 -6.95 -3.76
N THR A 219 -21.91 -7.15 -4.23
CA THR A 219 -21.23 -8.44 -4.10
C THR A 219 -20.09 -8.34 -3.11
N HIS A 220 -20.13 -9.20 -2.13
CA HIS A 220 -19.04 -9.41 -1.18
C HIS A 220 -18.27 -10.68 -1.59
N TYR A 221 -17.00 -10.52 -1.88
CA TYR A 221 -16.06 -11.61 -2.17
C TYR A 221 -15.11 -11.80 -0.98
N TRP A 222 -14.70 -13.06 -0.72
CA TRP A 222 -13.63 -13.35 0.22
C TRP A 222 -12.71 -14.44 -0.29
N ILE A 223 -11.43 -14.26 0.00
CA ILE A 223 -10.36 -15.18 -0.35
C ILE A 223 -9.62 -15.53 0.92
N LYS A 224 -9.57 -16.82 1.26
CA LYS A 224 -8.80 -17.32 2.38
C LYS A 224 -7.39 -17.68 1.91
N MET A 225 -6.38 -16.99 2.43
CA MET A 225 -4.98 -17.35 2.21
C MET A 225 -4.59 -18.53 3.11
N PRO A 226 -3.71 -19.42 2.62
CA PRO A 226 -3.09 -20.40 3.48
C PRO A 226 -2.24 -19.71 4.56
N ASP A 227 -1.99 -20.41 5.65
CA ASP A 227 -1.00 -19.98 6.61
C ASP A 227 0.39 -20.11 5.99
N ILE A 228 1.15 -19.02 5.94
CA ILE A 228 2.46 -18.94 5.29
C ILE A 228 3.48 -18.53 6.36
N ASP A 229 4.40 -19.45 6.63
CA ASP A 229 5.57 -19.14 7.45
C ASP A 229 6.47 -18.15 6.69
N THR A 230 6.38 -16.87 7.05
CA THR A 230 7.14 -15.79 6.43
C THR A 230 8.04 -15.08 7.43
N THR A 231 9.20 -14.66 6.98
CA THR A 231 10.16 -13.88 7.78
C THR A 231 9.86 -12.38 7.75
N ASP A 232 9.16 -11.91 6.72
CA ASP A 232 8.88 -10.48 6.52
C ASP A 232 7.59 -10.27 5.72
N SER A 233 6.57 -9.72 6.37
CA SER A 233 5.29 -9.34 5.76
C SER A 233 5.21 -7.85 5.37
N THR A 234 6.30 -7.07 5.56
CA THR A 234 6.32 -5.62 5.27
C THR A 234 6.03 -5.37 3.79
N GLY A 235 5.16 -4.42 3.48
CA GLY A 235 4.78 -4.08 2.11
C GLY A 235 3.78 -5.03 1.44
N ALA A 236 3.27 -6.07 2.14
CA ALA A 236 2.24 -6.96 1.59
C ALA A 236 0.96 -6.19 1.19
N GLY A 237 0.53 -5.22 2.00
CA GLY A 237 -0.59 -4.32 1.69
C GLY A 237 -0.34 -3.49 0.43
N ASP A 238 0.87 -2.97 0.28
CA ASP A 238 1.26 -2.19 -0.90
C ASP A 238 1.27 -3.06 -2.17
N ILE A 239 1.78 -4.28 -2.07
CA ILE A 239 1.77 -5.27 -3.17
C ILE A 239 0.32 -5.60 -3.56
N LEU A 240 -0.58 -5.81 -2.57
CA LEU A 240 -2.01 -6.02 -2.78
C LEU A 240 -2.64 -4.86 -3.56
N CYS A 241 -2.45 -3.62 -3.08
CA CYS A 241 -2.99 -2.42 -3.70
C CYS A 241 -2.53 -2.25 -5.15
N ALA A 242 -1.24 -2.44 -5.40
CA ALA A 242 -0.67 -2.28 -6.74
C ALA A 242 -1.16 -3.37 -7.70
N ALA A 243 -1.12 -4.64 -7.28
CA ALA A 243 -1.55 -5.75 -8.12
C ALA A 243 -3.06 -5.68 -8.44
N PHE A 244 -3.90 -5.38 -7.43
CA PHE A 244 -5.33 -5.13 -7.62
C PHE A 244 -5.58 -4.01 -8.64
N THR A 245 -4.94 -2.85 -8.43
CA THR A 245 -5.10 -1.68 -9.31
C THR A 245 -4.69 -2.00 -10.75
N CYS A 246 -3.51 -2.60 -10.93
CA CYS A 246 -2.99 -2.95 -12.25
C CYS A 246 -3.90 -3.95 -12.98
N ALA A 247 -4.32 -5.01 -12.30
CA ALA A 247 -5.19 -6.02 -12.88
C ALA A 247 -6.56 -5.44 -13.25
N TYR A 248 -7.17 -4.65 -12.35
CA TYR A 248 -8.45 -4.00 -12.64
C TYR A 248 -8.36 -3.02 -13.82
N LEU A 249 -7.29 -2.23 -13.91
CA LEU A 249 -7.14 -1.27 -15.02
C LEU A 249 -6.96 -1.96 -16.37
N LYS A 250 -6.40 -3.16 -16.41
CA LYS A 250 -6.26 -3.96 -17.62
C LYS A 250 -7.57 -4.66 -18.02
N GLU A 251 -8.14 -5.43 -17.10
CA GLU A 251 -9.21 -6.39 -17.42
C GLU A 251 -10.60 -5.85 -17.10
N LYS A 252 -10.73 -4.83 -16.24
CA LYS A 252 -12.02 -4.30 -15.77
C LYS A 252 -12.90 -5.31 -15.03
N ASP A 253 -12.31 -6.38 -14.54
CA ASP A 253 -12.96 -7.44 -13.77
C ASP A 253 -12.53 -7.33 -12.30
N PRO A 254 -13.44 -6.98 -11.37
CA PRO A 254 -13.14 -6.85 -9.95
C PRO A 254 -12.72 -8.15 -9.28
N LEU A 255 -13.35 -9.27 -9.67
CA LEU A 255 -13.03 -10.58 -9.13
C LEU A 255 -11.62 -11.00 -9.55
N TRP A 256 -11.29 -10.86 -10.83
CA TRP A 256 -9.95 -11.13 -11.32
C TRP A 256 -8.91 -10.24 -10.66
N ALA A 257 -9.23 -8.95 -10.48
CA ALA A 257 -8.35 -7.99 -9.84
C ALA A 257 -8.01 -8.36 -8.39
N ILE A 258 -9.00 -8.78 -7.59
CA ILE A 258 -8.72 -9.19 -6.20
C ILE A 258 -7.93 -10.51 -6.16
N CYS A 259 -8.19 -11.45 -7.08
CA CYS A 259 -7.40 -12.68 -7.19
C CYS A 259 -5.93 -12.40 -7.53
N PHE A 260 -5.65 -11.42 -8.39
CA PHE A 260 -4.29 -10.97 -8.68
C PHE A 260 -3.65 -10.29 -7.47
N GLY A 261 -4.39 -9.44 -6.76
CA GLY A 261 -3.92 -8.80 -5.53
C GLY A 261 -3.48 -9.82 -4.48
N VAL A 262 -4.36 -10.75 -4.15
CA VAL A 262 -4.08 -11.83 -3.18
C VAL A 262 -2.99 -12.77 -3.70
N GLY A 263 -3.01 -13.10 -4.99
CA GLY A 263 -1.99 -13.92 -5.66
C GLY A 263 -0.59 -13.31 -5.57
N ALA A 264 -0.49 -12.00 -5.72
CA ALA A 264 0.78 -11.28 -5.59
C ALA A 264 1.29 -11.30 -4.14
N VAL A 265 0.41 -11.11 -3.16
CA VAL A 265 0.76 -11.21 -1.73
C VAL A 265 1.23 -12.63 -1.40
N ARG A 266 0.46 -13.66 -1.75
CA ARG A 266 0.85 -15.05 -1.54
C ARG A 266 2.21 -15.36 -2.13
N ALA A 267 2.41 -15.04 -3.41
CA ALA A 267 3.66 -15.30 -4.10
C ALA A 267 4.85 -14.56 -3.46
N ALA A 268 4.63 -13.34 -2.92
CA ALA A 268 5.65 -12.60 -2.19
C ALA A 268 6.03 -13.28 -0.87
N LEU A 269 5.04 -13.66 -0.05
CA LEU A 269 5.27 -14.26 1.27
C LEU A 269 5.91 -15.65 1.16
N GLU A 270 5.53 -16.45 0.16
CA GLU A 270 6.10 -17.77 -0.10
C GLU A 270 7.60 -17.73 -0.49
N THR A 271 8.14 -16.57 -0.91
CA THR A 271 9.57 -16.46 -1.22
C THR A 271 10.45 -16.60 0.02
N ARG A 272 9.93 -16.25 1.22
CA ARG A 272 10.69 -16.12 2.48
C ARG A 272 11.85 -15.12 2.39
N LEU A 273 11.86 -14.26 1.37
CA LEU A 273 12.84 -13.20 1.20
C LEU A 273 12.43 -11.94 1.98
N VAL A 274 13.39 -11.07 2.24
CA VAL A 274 13.19 -9.82 3.00
C VAL A 274 13.22 -8.62 2.05
N GLY A 275 12.44 -7.58 2.37
CA GLY A 275 12.43 -6.32 1.65
C GLY A 275 11.99 -6.48 0.20
N LEU A 276 12.64 -5.76 -0.71
CA LEU A 276 12.24 -5.71 -2.13
C LEU A 276 12.47 -7.02 -2.88
N ALA A 277 13.36 -7.87 -2.38
CA ALA A 277 13.67 -9.15 -3.02
C ALA A 277 12.47 -10.12 -3.05
N LYS A 278 11.48 -9.93 -2.15
CA LYS A 278 10.28 -10.77 -2.12
C LYS A 278 9.25 -10.44 -3.19
N ILE A 279 9.35 -9.28 -3.86
CA ILE A 279 8.35 -8.88 -4.87
C ILE A 279 8.36 -9.89 -6.01
N PRO A 280 7.24 -10.61 -6.25
CA PRO A 280 7.24 -11.78 -7.12
C PRO A 280 7.29 -11.42 -8.61
N GLN A 281 7.73 -12.36 -9.41
CA GLN A 281 7.62 -12.29 -10.86
C GLN A 281 6.18 -12.56 -11.31
N MET A 282 5.79 -11.99 -12.47
CA MET A 282 4.43 -12.07 -13.01
C MET A 282 3.88 -13.49 -13.10
N SER A 283 4.70 -14.45 -13.56
CA SER A 283 4.28 -15.86 -13.69
C SER A 283 3.84 -16.50 -12.36
N LYS A 284 4.47 -16.11 -11.24
CA LYS A 284 4.08 -16.58 -9.91
C LYS A 284 2.78 -15.93 -9.44
N ILE A 285 2.60 -14.65 -9.77
CA ILE A 285 1.35 -13.93 -9.49
C ILE A 285 0.19 -14.58 -10.25
N GLU A 286 0.34 -14.82 -11.54
CA GLU A 286 -0.68 -15.47 -12.40
C GLU A 286 -1.06 -16.86 -11.92
N GLN A 287 -0.07 -17.67 -11.54
CA GLN A 287 -0.31 -19.01 -10.99
C GLN A 287 -1.15 -18.94 -9.70
N SER A 288 -0.80 -18.07 -8.79
CA SER A 288 -1.52 -17.87 -7.53
C SER A 288 -2.91 -17.27 -7.75
N ALA A 289 -3.04 -16.29 -8.65
CA ALA A 289 -4.32 -15.67 -9.00
C ALA A 289 -5.30 -16.68 -9.58
N SER A 290 -4.84 -17.56 -10.48
CA SER A 290 -5.65 -18.63 -11.07
C SER A 290 -6.16 -19.62 -10.00
N TYR A 291 -5.35 -19.94 -9.00
CA TYR A 291 -5.78 -20.76 -7.88
C TYR A 291 -6.92 -20.07 -7.10
N PHE A 292 -6.76 -18.80 -6.75
CA PHE A 292 -7.75 -18.06 -5.98
C PHE A 292 -9.04 -17.82 -6.75
N TYR A 293 -8.97 -17.61 -8.06
CA TYR A 293 -10.16 -17.48 -8.91
C TYR A 293 -11.09 -18.71 -8.83
N ASN A 294 -10.52 -19.90 -8.64
CA ASN A 294 -11.29 -21.15 -8.50
C ASN A 294 -11.74 -21.44 -7.05
N THR A 295 -11.25 -20.69 -6.07
CA THR A 295 -11.52 -20.95 -4.64
C THR A 295 -12.17 -19.78 -3.91
N VAL A 296 -12.39 -18.67 -4.58
CA VAL A 296 -13.04 -17.48 -4.00
C VAL A 296 -14.47 -17.79 -3.59
N GLY A 297 -14.83 -17.36 -2.36
CA GLY A 297 -16.21 -17.33 -1.92
C GLY A 297 -16.86 -16.00 -2.28
N PHE A 298 -18.15 -15.99 -2.51
CA PHE A 298 -18.90 -14.75 -2.71
C PHE A 298 -20.36 -14.88 -2.27
N GLU A 299 -20.97 -13.75 -1.96
CA GLU A 299 -22.40 -13.62 -1.69
C GLU A 299 -22.95 -12.32 -2.26
N GLN A 300 -24.23 -12.35 -2.64
CA GLN A 300 -24.98 -11.16 -3.05
C GLN A 300 -25.66 -10.56 -1.83
N LEU A 301 -25.43 -9.29 -1.61
CA LEU A 301 -26.05 -8.54 -0.53
C LEU A 301 -27.43 -7.99 -0.98
N SER A 302 -28.37 -7.97 -0.08
CA SER A 302 -29.74 -7.48 -0.32
C SER A 302 -29.82 -5.98 -0.63
#